data_101efbb527839e42bfe0539fefb5bab1
#
_entry.id   101efbb527839e42bfe0539fefb5bab1
#
_cell.length_a   1.000
_cell.length_b   1.000
_cell.length_c   1.000
_cell.angle_alpha   90.00
_cell.angle_beta   90.00
_cell.angle_gamma   90.00
#
_symmetry.space_group_name_H-M   'P 1'
#
loop_
_entity.id
_entity.type
_entity.pdbx_description
1 polymer ?
#
loop_
_entity_poly.entity_id
_entity_poly.type
_entity_poly.pdbx_seq_one_letter_code
_entity_poly.pdbx_strand_id
1 'polypeptide(L)'
;MTNKNVRMMKKLVFLFCIILLKIQVFAQQSTSLGLNAEEKAILNYIDQNMPRAIALLKESVDINSGSLNIEGVKKVGALFSKEFEKAKFKTEWIQMPDSVKRAGHLVATIGFDKKQKSPTAKKLFLIGHLDTVFEPDMPSNPFTMINDSVATGQGVYDMKGGDVVIIIALQALQQQGLLNNADIIAYLTGDEESSAKPLQVGRGHFIEAAQKTDIALGFESAHGLNTIATARRGSSSWTLNVSAKTGHSASVFTNAGGYGAIYEAARIVNAFRETLSQEKYLTFNPGMFVGGSEVNFNRSKAAATAI
;
A
#
# COMPACT_ATOMS: atom_id res chain seq x y z
N MET A 1 21.09 62.57 16.71
CA MET A 1 19.77 61.94 16.89
C MET A 1 19.08 62.56 18.07
N THR A 2 17.92 63.15 17.90
CA THR A 2 17.22 63.87 18.97
C THR A 2 16.57 62.85 19.93
N ASN A 3 16.51 63.20 21.24
CA ASN A 3 15.94 62.39 22.31
C ASN A 3 14.52 61.84 22.00
N LYS A 4 13.81 62.51 21.09
CA LYS A 4 12.47 62.13 20.61
C LYS A 4 12.51 60.88 19.73
N ASN A 5 13.53 60.73 18.86
CA ASN A 5 13.70 59.58 17.97
C ASN A 5 14.13 58.33 18.71
N VAL A 6 14.94 58.45 19.76
CA VAL A 6 15.34 57.33 20.62
C VAL A 6 14.15 56.78 21.42
N ARG A 7 13.27 57.68 21.88
CA ARG A 7 12.06 57.27 22.65
C ARG A 7 10.99 56.61 21.75
N MET A 8 10.90 57.04 20.49
CA MET A 8 10.00 56.43 19.50
C MET A 8 10.52 55.04 19.07
N MET A 9 11.82 54.89 18.87
CA MET A 9 12.46 53.63 18.52
C MET A 9 12.33 52.59 19.66
N LYS A 10 12.47 52.97 20.93
CA LYS A 10 12.22 52.10 22.08
C LYS A 10 10.75 51.63 22.17
N LYS A 11 9.79 52.48 21.85
CA LYS A 11 8.38 52.15 21.82
C LYS A 11 8.05 51.16 20.67
N LEU A 12 8.69 51.37 19.47
CA LEU A 12 8.51 50.43 18.34
C LEU A 12 9.12 49.06 18.63
N VAL A 13 10.32 48.99 19.23
CA VAL A 13 10.96 47.73 19.62
C VAL A 13 10.13 47.02 20.69
N PHE A 14 9.58 47.73 21.67
CA PHE A 14 8.74 47.15 22.71
C PHE A 14 7.41 46.61 22.11
N LEU A 15 6.80 47.33 21.17
CA LEU A 15 5.60 46.87 20.48
C LEU A 15 5.88 45.67 19.58
N PHE A 16 7.05 45.63 18.92
CA PHE A 16 7.49 44.50 18.10
C PHE A 16 7.77 43.23 18.96
N CYS A 17 8.37 43.38 20.14
CA CYS A 17 8.57 42.31 21.09
C CYS A 17 7.23 41.76 21.63
N ILE A 18 6.24 42.61 21.90
CA ILE A 18 4.90 42.19 22.33
C ILE A 18 4.18 41.41 21.22
N ILE A 19 4.34 41.85 19.95
CA ILE A 19 3.77 41.16 18.78
C ILE A 19 4.43 39.77 18.58
N LEU A 20 5.78 39.71 18.70
CA LEU A 20 6.53 38.45 18.65
C LEU A 20 6.14 37.46 19.78
N LEU A 21 5.95 37.96 21.03
CA LEU A 21 5.46 37.16 22.14
C LEU A 21 4.04 36.62 21.89
N LYS A 22 3.16 37.45 21.30
CA LYS A 22 1.82 36.98 20.92
C LYS A 22 1.86 35.95 19.79
N ILE A 23 2.76 36.10 18.82
CA ILE A 23 2.96 35.10 17.75
C ILE A 23 3.51 33.79 18.33
N GLN A 24 4.43 33.82 19.27
CA GLN A 24 4.91 32.60 19.96
C GLN A 24 3.82 31.93 20.81
N VAL A 25 2.94 32.69 21.46
CA VAL A 25 1.81 32.15 22.21
C VAL A 25 0.76 31.55 21.25
N PHE A 26 0.57 32.11 20.04
CA PHE A 26 -0.29 31.48 19.02
C PHE A 26 0.33 30.26 18.35
N ALA A 27 1.66 30.17 18.25
CA ALA A 27 2.36 28.99 17.73
C ALA A 27 2.43 27.85 18.76
N GLN A 28 2.19 28.14 20.04
CA GLN A 28 2.15 27.17 21.13
C GLN A 28 0.74 26.81 21.60
N GLN A 29 -0.31 27.32 20.98
CA GLN A 29 -1.59 26.63 20.97
C GLN A 29 -1.46 25.44 19.98
N SER A 30 -0.73 24.38 20.42
CA SER A 30 -1.14 23.06 20.05
C SER A 30 -2.65 23.04 20.29
N THR A 31 -3.45 23.00 19.25
CA THR A 31 -4.82 22.57 19.36
C THR A 31 -4.75 21.28 20.18
N SER A 32 -5.03 21.35 21.49
CA SER A 32 -5.45 20.17 22.20
C SER A 32 -6.67 19.73 21.40
N LEU A 33 -6.49 18.74 20.52
CA LEU A 33 -7.58 17.95 19.99
C LEU A 33 -8.44 17.74 21.23
N GLY A 34 -9.73 18.13 21.20
CA GLY A 34 -10.61 18.01 22.36
C GLY A 34 -10.89 16.54 22.70
N LEU A 35 -9.81 15.77 22.87
CA LEU A 35 -9.83 14.34 23.15
C LEU A 35 -10.46 14.11 24.52
N ASN A 36 -11.41 13.21 24.58
CA ASN A 36 -11.99 12.74 25.81
C ASN A 36 -11.00 11.87 26.61
N ALA A 37 -11.37 11.44 27.82
CA ALA A 37 -10.50 10.68 28.70
C ALA A 37 -10.14 9.30 28.11
N GLU A 38 -11.06 8.66 27.41
CA GLU A 38 -10.89 7.35 26.78
C GLU A 38 -9.92 7.44 25.59
N GLU A 39 -10.06 8.44 24.73
CA GLU A 39 -9.14 8.71 23.62
C GLU A 39 -7.71 9.00 24.12
N LYS A 40 -7.57 9.76 25.20
CA LYS A 40 -6.28 10.01 25.85
C LYS A 40 -5.66 8.72 26.39
N ALA A 41 -6.47 7.83 26.97
CA ALA A 41 -5.99 6.55 27.47
C ALA A 41 -5.49 5.63 26.34
N ILE A 42 -6.17 5.64 25.18
CA ILE A 42 -5.73 4.94 23.98
C ILE A 42 -4.37 5.46 23.52
N LEU A 43 -4.22 6.79 23.37
CA LEU A 43 -2.94 7.39 22.94
C LEU A 43 -1.81 7.08 23.94
N ASN A 44 -2.06 7.19 25.24
CA ASN A 44 -1.07 6.85 26.26
C ASN A 44 -0.62 5.38 26.17
N TYR A 45 -1.56 4.46 25.87
CA TYR A 45 -1.20 3.05 25.65
C TYR A 45 -0.29 2.91 24.42
N ILE A 46 -0.62 3.57 23.31
CA ILE A 46 0.18 3.54 22.08
C ILE A 46 1.58 4.07 22.35
N ASP A 47 1.71 5.24 22.99
CA ASP A 47 3.00 5.86 23.31
C ASP A 47 3.88 4.94 24.18
N GLN A 48 3.30 4.33 25.22
CA GLN A 48 4.01 3.39 26.09
C GLN A 48 4.44 2.10 25.38
N ASN A 49 3.72 1.69 24.32
CA ASN A 49 3.99 0.48 23.56
C ASN A 49 4.75 0.74 22.26
N MET A 50 5.13 1.97 21.94
CA MET A 50 5.86 2.30 20.72
C MET A 50 7.17 1.51 20.55
N PRO A 51 8.02 1.33 21.61
CA PRO A 51 9.23 0.51 21.49
C PRO A 51 8.91 -0.94 21.11
N ARG A 52 7.82 -1.52 21.63
CA ARG A 52 7.36 -2.86 21.28
C ARG A 52 6.80 -2.92 19.85
N ALA A 53 6.10 -1.89 19.42
CA ALA A 53 5.61 -1.79 18.04
C ALA A 53 6.77 -1.79 17.03
N ILE A 54 7.80 -0.99 17.30
CA ILE A 54 9.02 -0.94 16.46
C ILE A 54 9.75 -2.29 16.47
N ALA A 55 9.83 -2.97 17.63
CA ALA A 55 10.44 -4.29 17.73
C ALA A 55 9.67 -5.34 16.92
N LEU A 56 8.33 -5.32 16.98
CA LEU A 56 7.47 -6.19 16.18
C LEU A 56 7.62 -5.92 14.67
N LEU A 57 7.67 -4.65 14.28
CA LEU A 57 7.93 -4.26 12.91
C LEU A 57 9.30 -4.80 12.44
N LYS A 58 10.33 -4.59 13.24
CA LYS A 58 11.67 -5.12 12.95
C LYS A 58 11.64 -6.64 12.75
N GLU A 59 11.05 -7.39 13.68
CA GLU A 59 10.98 -8.85 13.61
C GLU A 59 10.26 -9.30 12.32
N SER A 60 9.15 -8.66 11.97
CA SER A 60 8.39 -8.98 10.76
C SER A 60 9.16 -8.63 9.48
N VAL A 61 9.88 -7.50 9.45
CA VAL A 61 10.67 -7.05 8.31
C VAL A 61 11.90 -7.94 8.08
N ASP A 62 12.53 -8.41 9.16
CA ASP A 62 13.69 -9.31 9.07
C ASP A 62 13.32 -10.73 8.55
N ILE A 63 12.03 -11.08 8.57
CA ILE A 63 11.52 -12.28 7.89
C ILE A 63 11.28 -11.94 6.42
N ASN A 64 12.07 -12.54 5.51
CA ASN A 64 11.75 -12.43 4.07
C ASN A 64 10.40 -13.10 3.78
N SER A 65 9.47 -12.33 3.22
CA SER A 65 8.11 -12.78 2.87
C SER A 65 7.72 -12.38 1.45
N GLY A 66 8.60 -12.53 0.47
CA GLY A 66 8.22 -12.43 -0.94
C GLY A 66 6.99 -13.29 -1.23
N SER A 67 6.11 -12.87 -2.14
CA SER A 67 4.84 -13.59 -2.39
C SER A 67 5.01 -15.07 -2.74
N LEU A 68 6.17 -15.44 -3.32
CA LEU A 68 6.51 -16.81 -3.67
C LEU A 68 7.23 -17.55 -2.52
N ASN A 69 7.67 -16.85 -1.49
CA ASN A 69 8.26 -17.43 -0.28
C ASN A 69 7.18 -17.89 0.70
N ILE A 70 6.53 -18.99 0.40
CA ILE A 70 5.41 -19.55 1.17
C ILE A 70 5.73 -19.64 2.67
N GLU A 71 6.92 -20.14 3.02
CA GLU A 71 7.33 -20.31 4.41
C GLU A 71 7.59 -18.96 5.12
N GLY A 72 8.11 -17.99 4.40
CA GLY A 72 8.32 -16.65 4.93
C GLY A 72 7.00 -15.95 5.24
N VAL A 73 6.05 -15.98 4.30
CA VAL A 73 4.71 -15.42 4.49
C VAL A 73 3.99 -16.09 5.67
N LYS A 74 4.06 -17.42 5.79
CA LYS A 74 3.50 -18.16 6.94
C LYS A 74 4.15 -17.76 8.27
N LYS A 75 5.48 -17.53 8.29
CA LYS A 75 6.18 -17.08 9.51
C LYS A 75 5.70 -15.70 9.96
N VAL A 76 5.56 -14.74 9.03
CA VAL A 76 4.99 -13.42 9.35
C VAL A 76 3.54 -13.56 9.83
N GLY A 77 2.73 -14.39 9.17
CA GLY A 77 1.37 -14.69 9.61
C GLY A 77 1.32 -15.27 11.03
N ALA A 78 2.19 -16.23 11.36
CA ALA A 78 2.26 -16.82 12.69
C ALA A 78 2.72 -15.82 13.77
N LEU A 79 3.61 -14.89 13.41
CA LEU A 79 4.03 -13.80 14.28
C LEU A 79 2.86 -12.87 14.61
N PHE A 80 2.15 -12.40 13.60
CA PHE A 80 1.02 -11.49 13.77
C PHE A 80 -0.21 -12.18 14.39
N SER A 81 -0.45 -13.46 14.12
CA SER A 81 -1.50 -14.24 14.78
C SER A 81 -1.40 -14.15 16.31
N LYS A 82 -0.20 -14.36 16.88
CA LYS A 82 0.05 -14.25 18.32
C LYS A 82 -0.26 -12.85 18.86
N GLU A 83 -0.01 -11.81 18.07
CA GLU A 83 -0.29 -10.44 18.48
C GLU A 83 -1.79 -10.12 18.44
N PHE A 84 -2.55 -10.65 17.47
CA PHE A 84 -4.00 -10.57 17.45
C PHE A 84 -4.65 -11.34 18.61
N GLU A 85 -4.10 -12.50 18.99
CA GLU A 85 -4.59 -13.27 20.12
C GLU A 85 -4.44 -12.53 21.45
N LYS A 86 -3.38 -11.70 21.62
CA LYS A 86 -3.24 -10.79 22.78
C LYS A 86 -4.38 -9.76 22.87
N ALA A 87 -4.92 -9.36 21.71
CA ALA A 87 -6.10 -8.50 21.63
C ALA A 87 -7.43 -9.31 21.67
N LYS A 88 -7.35 -10.59 22.04
CA LYS A 88 -8.50 -11.52 22.15
C LYS A 88 -9.23 -11.79 20.84
N PHE A 89 -8.58 -11.62 19.70
CA PHE A 89 -9.08 -12.07 18.42
C PHE A 89 -8.90 -13.59 18.30
N LYS A 90 -9.87 -14.24 17.67
CA LYS A 90 -9.72 -15.59 17.15
C LYS A 90 -9.02 -15.51 15.82
N THR A 91 -7.93 -16.24 15.66
CA THR A 91 -7.16 -16.27 14.41
C THR A 91 -7.39 -17.57 13.64
N GLU A 92 -7.33 -17.49 12.32
CA GLU A 92 -7.44 -18.60 11.39
C GLU A 92 -6.49 -18.38 10.20
N TRP A 93 -5.86 -19.45 9.76
CA TRP A 93 -5.08 -19.45 8.53
C TRP A 93 -5.91 -20.01 7.39
N ILE A 94 -6.18 -19.20 6.38
CA ILE A 94 -6.89 -19.62 5.18
C ILE A 94 -5.87 -20.17 4.19
N GLN A 95 -5.81 -21.50 4.13
CA GLN A 95 -4.87 -22.19 3.25
C GLN A 95 -5.30 -22.07 1.80
N MET A 96 -4.35 -21.75 0.92
CA MET A 96 -4.55 -21.83 -0.52
C MET A 96 -4.20 -23.24 -1.06
N PRO A 97 -4.81 -23.64 -2.19
CA PRO A 97 -4.41 -24.85 -2.89
C PRO A 97 -2.95 -24.79 -3.36
N ASP A 98 -2.21 -25.89 -3.27
CA ASP A 98 -0.81 -25.97 -3.68
C ASP A 98 -0.60 -25.59 -5.15
N SER A 99 -1.63 -25.81 -5.99
CA SER A 99 -1.58 -25.47 -7.43
C SER A 99 -1.34 -23.98 -7.72
N VAL A 100 -1.71 -23.09 -6.80
CA VAL A 100 -1.52 -21.64 -6.99
C VAL A 100 -0.19 -21.13 -6.43
N LYS A 101 0.56 -21.98 -5.71
CA LYS A 101 1.88 -21.67 -5.15
C LYS A 101 1.90 -20.38 -4.33
N ARG A 102 0.94 -20.21 -3.43
CA ARG A 102 0.83 -19.07 -2.49
C ARG A 102 0.57 -19.60 -1.09
N ALA A 103 1.00 -18.84 -0.10
CA ALA A 103 0.96 -19.29 1.30
C ALA A 103 -0.46 -19.37 1.87
N GLY A 104 -1.32 -18.46 1.50
CA GLY A 104 -2.63 -18.27 2.12
C GLY A 104 -2.74 -16.95 2.87
N HIS A 105 -3.72 -16.84 3.76
CA HIS A 105 -4.06 -15.57 4.42
C HIS A 105 -4.22 -15.76 5.92
N LEU A 106 -3.91 -14.73 6.71
CA LEU A 106 -4.26 -14.65 8.12
C LEU A 106 -5.57 -13.89 8.28
N VAL A 107 -6.53 -14.49 8.98
CA VAL A 107 -7.79 -13.85 9.35
C VAL A 107 -7.90 -13.81 10.87
N ALA A 108 -8.13 -12.63 11.42
CA ALA A 108 -8.37 -12.44 12.84
C ALA A 108 -9.76 -11.82 13.06
N THR A 109 -10.58 -12.43 13.91
CA THR A 109 -11.98 -12.03 14.11
C THR A 109 -12.31 -11.82 15.58
N ILE A 110 -13.16 -10.83 15.85
CA ILE A 110 -13.76 -10.64 17.16
C ILE A 110 -15.24 -10.27 17.00
N GLY A 111 -16.08 -10.82 17.84
CA GLY A 111 -17.46 -10.37 18.04
C GLY A 111 -18.53 -11.09 17.23
N PHE A 112 -18.22 -11.68 16.09
CA PHE A 112 -19.22 -12.27 15.14
C PHE A 112 -20.05 -13.41 15.69
N ASP A 113 -19.71 -13.98 16.81
CA ASP A 113 -20.39 -15.08 17.48
C ASP A 113 -21.43 -14.64 18.53
N LYS A 114 -21.49 -13.35 18.86
CA LYS A 114 -22.38 -12.81 19.88
C LYS A 114 -23.77 -12.49 19.31
N LYS A 115 -24.82 -13.02 19.93
CA LYS A 115 -26.22 -12.89 19.46
C LYS A 115 -26.88 -11.55 19.76
N GLN A 116 -26.39 -10.75 20.70
CA GLN A 116 -26.97 -9.44 21.08
C GLN A 116 -25.99 -8.30 20.81
N LYS A 117 -26.32 -7.50 19.81
CA LYS A 117 -25.55 -6.31 19.45
C LYS A 117 -26.47 -5.13 19.19
N SER A 118 -25.94 -3.91 19.35
CA SER A 118 -26.64 -2.73 18.92
C SER A 118 -26.95 -2.82 17.41
N PRO A 119 -28.20 -2.59 16.99
CA PRO A 119 -28.56 -2.59 15.56
C PRO A 119 -27.80 -1.55 14.74
N THR A 120 -27.21 -0.55 15.40
CA THR A 120 -26.46 0.54 14.79
C THR A 120 -24.94 0.34 14.80
N ALA A 121 -24.44 -0.73 15.46
CA ALA A 121 -23.02 -1.03 15.48
C ALA A 121 -22.54 -1.42 14.06
N LYS A 122 -21.50 -0.74 13.59
CA LYS A 122 -20.89 -1.03 12.29
C LYS A 122 -19.88 -2.17 12.43
N LYS A 123 -19.87 -3.04 11.44
CA LYS A 123 -18.91 -4.13 11.31
C LYS A 123 -17.72 -3.65 10.47
N LEU A 124 -16.52 -3.84 10.97
CA LEU A 124 -15.29 -3.35 10.34
C LEU A 124 -14.54 -4.48 9.64
N PHE A 125 -13.97 -4.16 8.50
CA PHE A 125 -13.03 -4.96 7.74
C PHE A 125 -11.71 -4.23 7.65
N LEU A 126 -10.67 -4.71 8.34
CA LEU A 126 -9.34 -4.12 8.33
C LEU A 126 -8.47 -4.93 7.36
N ILE A 127 -7.83 -4.25 6.42
CA ILE A 127 -7.13 -4.89 5.32
C ILE A 127 -5.64 -4.58 5.40
N GLY A 128 -4.84 -5.64 5.32
CA GLY A 128 -3.41 -5.60 5.16
C GLY A 128 -2.88 -6.78 4.35
N HIS A 129 -1.55 -6.87 4.20
CA HIS A 129 -0.91 -8.02 3.57
C HIS A 129 0.44 -8.39 4.20
N LEU A 130 0.72 -9.70 4.20
CA LEU A 130 1.89 -10.32 4.81
C LEU A 130 3.09 -10.40 3.87
N ASP A 131 2.80 -10.46 2.56
CA ASP A 131 3.80 -10.63 1.52
C ASP A 131 4.47 -9.30 1.13
N THR A 132 5.51 -9.41 0.35
CA THR A 132 6.29 -8.28 -0.18
C THR A 132 6.76 -8.59 -1.59
N VAL A 133 7.22 -7.58 -2.34
CA VAL A 133 7.88 -7.75 -3.63
C VAL A 133 9.30 -8.36 -3.51
N PHE A 134 9.84 -8.50 -2.31
CA PHE A 134 11.23 -8.93 -2.08
C PHE A 134 11.32 -10.45 -2.02
N GLU A 135 11.59 -11.09 -3.16
CA GLU A 135 11.76 -12.54 -3.23
C GLU A 135 13.13 -12.98 -2.64
N PRO A 136 13.31 -14.26 -2.25
CA PRO A 136 14.51 -14.74 -1.57
C PRO A 136 15.80 -14.63 -2.40
N ASP A 137 15.71 -14.55 -3.72
CA ASP A 137 16.84 -14.39 -4.65
C ASP A 137 17.26 -12.93 -4.84
N MET A 138 16.52 -11.99 -4.27
CA MET A 138 16.86 -10.57 -4.28
C MET A 138 17.87 -10.23 -3.16
N PRO A 139 18.64 -9.13 -3.29
CA PRO A 139 19.53 -8.67 -2.23
C PRO A 139 18.81 -8.49 -0.90
N SER A 140 19.44 -8.93 0.18
CA SER A 140 18.90 -8.78 1.54
C SER A 140 18.68 -7.31 1.88
N ASN A 141 17.51 -6.99 2.41
CA ASN A 141 17.13 -5.65 2.85
C ASN A 141 16.48 -5.72 4.26
N PRO A 142 17.29 -5.98 5.30
CA PRO A 142 16.80 -6.10 6.67
C PRO A 142 16.36 -4.76 7.24
N PHE A 143 15.60 -4.80 8.33
CA PHE A 143 15.20 -3.60 9.05
C PHE A 143 16.41 -2.79 9.53
N THR A 144 16.47 -1.53 9.16
CA THR A 144 17.54 -0.61 9.57
C THR A 144 16.95 0.76 9.93
N MET A 145 17.22 1.21 11.17
CA MET A 145 16.93 2.60 11.55
C MET A 145 17.95 3.52 10.89
N ILE A 146 17.46 4.47 10.10
CA ILE A 146 18.30 5.53 9.51
C ILE A 146 18.51 6.67 10.52
N ASN A 147 17.47 6.98 11.29
CA ASN A 147 17.48 7.93 12.40
C ASN A 147 16.29 7.62 13.32
N ASP A 148 16.05 8.47 14.32
CA ASP A 148 14.99 8.26 15.31
C ASP A 148 13.56 8.22 14.75
N SER A 149 13.37 8.62 13.48
CA SER A 149 12.06 8.76 12.86
C SER A 149 11.91 8.00 11.54
N VAL A 150 12.99 7.42 11.01
CA VAL A 150 12.99 6.78 9.69
C VAL A 150 13.65 5.41 9.77
N ALA A 151 12.95 4.40 9.27
CA ALA A 151 13.47 3.06 9.08
C ALA A 151 13.35 2.63 7.61
N THR A 152 14.23 1.70 7.19
CA THR A 152 14.17 1.01 5.89
C THR A 152 14.16 -0.50 6.10
N GLY A 153 13.74 -1.23 5.10
CA GLY A 153 13.70 -2.70 5.12
C GLY A 153 12.63 -3.25 4.18
N GLN A 154 12.69 -4.56 3.92
CA GLN A 154 11.74 -5.24 3.02
C GLN A 154 10.31 -5.21 3.58
N GLY A 155 9.42 -4.51 2.88
CA GLY A 155 8.02 -4.37 3.29
C GLY A 155 7.79 -3.47 4.52
N VAL A 156 8.79 -2.68 4.99
CA VAL A 156 8.63 -1.78 6.14
C VAL A 156 7.52 -0.76 5.93
N TYR A 157 7.37 -0.28 4.71
CA TYR A 157 6.37 0.71 4.30
C TYR A 157 5.16 0.06 3.60
N ASP A 158 5.38 -0.99 2.83
CA ASP A 158 4.43 -1.74 2.03
C ASP A 158 4.51 -3.22 2.40
N MET A 159 3.57 -3.78 3.29
CA MET A 159 2.82 -2.89 4.20
C MET A 159 2.91 -3.36 5.65
N LYS A 160 4.01 -4.03 6.07
CA LYS A 160 4.18 -4.55 7.44
C LYS A 160 4.03 -3.46 8.53
N GLY A 161 4.41 -2.21 8.19
CA GLY A 161 4.15 -1.06 9.06
C GLY A 161 2.66 -0.85 9.30
N GLY A 162 1.83 -0.93 8.26
CA GLY A 162 0.38 -0.86 8.35
C GLY A 162 -0.21 -2.01 9.16
N ASP A 163 0.28 -3.23 8.99
CA ASP A 163 -0.14 -4.38 9.80
C ASP A 163 0.15 -4.18 11.29
N VAL A 164 1.32 -3.66 11.63
CA VAL A 164 1.67 -3.32 13.02
C VAL A 164 0.77 -2.22 13.57
N VAL A 165 0.41 -1.21 12.75
CA VAL A 165 -0.57 -0.17 13.15
C VAL A 165 -1.93 -0.79 13.49
N ILE A 166 -2.44 -1.71 12.66
CA ILE A 166 -3.68 -2.46 12.95
C ILE A 166 -3.57 -3.15 14.31
N ILE A 167 -2.52 -3.93 14.52
CA ILE A 167 -2.33 -4.74 15.73
C ILE A 167 -2.29 -3.87 16.99
N ILE A 168 -1.46 -2.83 16.99
CA ILE A 168 -1.28 -1.96 18.17
C ILE A 168 -2.55 -1.16 18.48
N ALA A 169 -3.23 -0.67 17.44
CA ALA A 169 -4.52 0.02 17.62
C ALA A 169 -5.58 -0.90 18.25
N LEU A 170 -5.69 -2.14 17.77
CA LEU A 170 -6.63 -3.11 18.34
C LEU A 170 -6.27 -3.51 19.78
N GLN A 171 -4.98 -3.65 20.09
CA GLN A 171 -4.53 -3.91 21.46
C GLN A 171 -4.83 -2.72 22.39
N ALA A 172 -4.65 -1.48 21.92
CA ALA A 172 -5.00 -0.29 22.68
C ALA A 172 -6.50 -0.23 22.98
N LEU A 173 -7.34 -0.49 21.97
CA LEU A 173 -8.80 -0.55 22.14
C LEU A 173 -9.23 -1.69 23.07
N GLN A 174 -8.60 -2.87 22.97
CA GLN A 174 -8.88 -4.00 23.85
C GLN A 174 -8.54 -3.69 25.31
N GLN A 175 -7.43 -3.01 25.55
CA GLN A 175 -7.01 -2.59 26.89
C GLN A 175 -8.02 -1.65 27.57
N GLN A 176 -8.72 -0.84 26.78
CA GLN A 176 -9.80 0.05 27.26
C GLN A 176 -11.18 -0.65 27.29
N GLY A 177 -11.27 -1.94 26.94
CA GLY A 177 -12.54 -2.66 26.92
C GLY A 177 -13.47 -2.29 25.77
N LEU A 178 -13.03 -1.52 24.78
CA LEU A 178 -13.84 -0.98 23.70
C LEU A 178 -14.19 -2.01 22.63
N LEU A 179 -13.51 -3.17 22.62
CA LEU A 179 -13.80 -4.24 21.67
C LEU A 179 -14.90 -5.21 22.13
N ASN A 180 -15.45 -5.04 23.32
CA ASN A 180 -16.43 -5.98 23.89
C ASN A 180 -17.72 -6.14 23.05
N ASN A 181 -18.09 -5.09 22.32
CA ASN A 181 -19.27 -5.06 21.44
C ASN A 181 -18.93 -4.79 19.98
N ALA A 182 -17.66 -4.86 19.61
CA ALA A 182 -17.21 -4.66 18.24
C ALA A 182 -17.34 -5.95 17.40
N ASP A 183 -17.59 -5.77 16.11
CA ASP A 183 -17.48 -6.79 15.07
C ASP A 183 -16.37 -6.38 14.13
N ILE A 184 -15.24 -7.06 14.19
CA ILE A 184 -14.08 -6.72 13.39
C ILE A 184 -13.51 -7.99 12.76
N ILE A 185 -13.23 -7.92 11.47
CA ILE A 185 -12.40 -8.86 10.73
C ILE A 185 -11.13 -8.10 10.34
N ALA A 186 -9.97 -8.51 10.81
CA ALA A 186 -8.68 -8.13 10.24
C ALA A 186 -8.24 -9.24 9.29
N TYR A 187 -8.00 -8.89 8.04
CA TYR A 187 -7.67 -9.81 6.98
C TYR A 187 -6.33 -9.41 6.34
N LEU A 188 -5.31 -10.21 6.59
CA LEU A 188 -3.97 -9.99 6.03
C LEU A 188 -3.74 -11.02 4.92
N THR A 189 -3.72 -10.55 3.67
CA THR A 189 -3.49 -11.43 2.51
C THR A 189 -2.02 -11.81 2.41
N GLY A 190 -1.71 -12.97 1.86
CA GLY A 190 -0.33 -13.41 1.66
C GLY A 190 0.05 -13.48 0.18
N ASP A 191 -0.65 -12.74 -0.68
CA ASP A 191 -0.44 -12.71 -2.12
C ASP A 191 -0.89 -11.38 -2.76
N GLU A 192 -0.80 -10.27 -2.03
CA GLU A 192 -1.21 -8.97 -2.56
C GLU A 192 -0.32 -8.57 -3.73
N GLU A 193 0.99 -8.61 -3.53
CA GLU A 193 2.02 -8.17 -4.45
C GLU A 193 2.13 -9.06 -5.72
N SER A 194 1.77 -10.33 -5.57
CA SER A 194 1.73 -11.27 -6.68
C SER A 194 0.55 -12.23 -6.52
N SER A 195 -0.62 -11.77 -6.93
CA SER A 195 -1.89 -12.46 -6.71
C SER A 195 -1.93 -13.85 -7.36
N ALA A 196 -2.49 -14.83 -6.62
CA ALA A 196 -2.77 -16.17 -7.13
C ALA A 196 -3.66 -16.14 -8.39
N LYS A 197 -3.39 -17.06 -9.28
CA LYS A 197 -4.21 -17.25 -10.51
C LYS A 197 -4.82 -18.66 -10.50
N PRO A 198 -6.11 -18.81 -10.86
CA PRO A 198 -7.06 -17.76 -11.19
C PRO A 198 -7.42 -16.90 -9.97
N LEU A 199 -7.73 -15.62 -10.19
CA LEU A 199 -7.93 -14.63 -9.13
C LEU A 199 -9.04 -15.01 -8.14
N GLN A 200 -10.06 -15.74 -8.60
CA GLN A 200 -11.15 -16.25 -7.75
C GLN A 200 -10.66 -17.14 -6.63
N VAL A 201 -9.59 -17.91 -6.84
CA VAL A 201 -9.00 -18.77 -5.81
C VAL A 201 -8.35 -17.94 -4.70
N GLY A 202 -7.59 -16.89 -5.07
CA GLY A 202 -6.94 -16.02 -4.10
C GLY A 202 -7.90 -15.05 -3.39
N ARG A 203 -8.98 -14.64 -4.03
CA ARG A 203 -9.85 -13.57 -3.53
C ARG A 203 -11.24 -14.03 -3.09
N GLY A 204 -11.64 -15.27 -3.35
CA GLY A 204 -12.99 -15.78 -2.99
C GLY A 204 -13.30 -15.59 -1.52
N HIS A 205 -12.49 -16.14 -0.63
CA HIS A 205 -12.68 -16.03 0.82
C HIS A 205 -12.58 -14.58 1.32
N PHE A 206 -11.67 -13.79 0.75
CA PHE A 206 -11.53 -12.35 1.07
C PHE A 206 -12.84 -11.59 0.77
N ILE A 207 -13.42 -11.81 -0.42
CA ILE A 207 -14.67 -11.17 -0.85
C ILE A 207 -15.82 -11.59 0.06
N GLU A 208 -15.93 -12.89 0.37
CA GLU A 208 -16.96 -13.40 1.28
C GLU A 208 -16.83 -12.83 2.70
N ALA A 209 -15.62 -12.63 3.18
CA ALA A 209 -15.38 -12.00 4.48
C ALA A 209 -15.75 -10.51 4.46
N ALA A 210 -15.37 -9.78 3.41
CA ALA A 210 -15.69 -8.37 3.24
C ALA A 210 -17.20 -8.12 3.16
N GLN A 211 -17.95 -8.99 2.47
CA GLN A 211 -19.42 -8.90 2.35
C GLN A 211 -20.17 -9.01 3.69
N LYS A 212 -19.52 -9.51 4.74
CA LYS A 212 -20.08 -9.60 6.09
C LYS A 212 -19.95 -8.30 6.91
N THR A 213 -19.32 -7.27 6.34
CA THR A 213 -18.94 -6.03 7.03
C THR A 213 -19.55 -4.80 6.37
N ASP A 214 -19.55 -3.67 7.08
CA ASP A 214 -20.15 -2.41 6.62
C ASP A 214 -19.12 -1.40 6.15
N ILE A 215 -17.91 -1.43 6.71
CA ILE A 215 -16.83 -0.48 6.45
C ILE A 215 -15.51 -1.23 6.28
N ALA A 216 -14.82 -0.95 5.19
CA ALA A 216 -13.47 -1.47 4.94
C ALA A 216 -12.43 -0.35 5.12
N LEU A 217 -11.36 -0.64 5.86
CA LEU A 217 -10.22 0.24 6.10
C LEU A 217 -8.95 -0.46 5.62
N GLY A 218 -8.26 0.08 4.62
CA GLY A 218 -6.96 -0.36 4.16
C GLY A 218 -5.85 0.42 4.86
N PHE A 219 -4.82 -0.28 5.30
CA PHE A 219 -3.70 0.29 6.04
C PHE A 219 -2.42 0.35 5.20
N GLU A 220 -2.60 0.51 3.92
CA GLU A 220 -1.55 0.76 2.94
C GLU A 220 -0.83 2.09 3.17
N SER A 221 0.19 2.34 2.37
CA SER A 221 0.99 3.55 2.42
C SER A 221 0.15 4.84 2.38
N ALA A 222 0.42 5.74 3.32
CA ALA A 222 -0.33 6.99 3.45
C ALA A 222 0.13 8.04 2.42
N HIS A 223 -0.82 8.81 1.89
CA HIS A 223 -0.55 9.97 1.03
C HIS A 223 -0.30 11.27 1.82
N GLY A 224 0.12 11.16 3.07
CA GLY A 224 0.36 12.27 3.99
C GLY A 224 -0.30 12.03 5.36
N LEU A 225 0.17 12.75 6.37
CA LEU A 225 -0.22 12.53 7.77
C LEU A 225 -1.71 12.77 8.07
N ASN A 226 -2.38 13.60 7.27
CA ASN A 226 -3.77 14.01 7.49
C ASN A 226 -4.68 13.69 6.30
N THR A 227 -4.35 12.67 5.52
CA THR A 227 -5.11 12.28 4.32
C THR A 227 -5.60 10.85 4.40
N ILE A 228 -6.84 10.63 3.99
CA ILE A 228 -7.44 9.31 3.80
C ILE A 228 -7.87 9.22 2.34
N ALA A 229 -7.41 8.18 1.64
CA ALA A 229 -7.86 7.90 0.29
C ALA A 229 -9.25 7.25 0.35
N THR A 230 -10.26 7.93 -0.18
CA THR A 230 -11.65 7.45 -0.22
C THR A 230 -12.05 6.87 -1.58
N ALA A 231 -11.21 7.02 -2.58
CA ALA A 231 -11.40 6.46 -3.91
C ALA A 231 -10.06 6.22 -4.61
N ARG A 232 -10.00 5.20 -5.45
CA ARG A 232 -8.85 4.90 -6.32
C ARG A 232 -9.32 4.67 -7.74
N ARG A 233 -8.43 4.92 -8.70
CA ARG A 233 -8.65 4.54 -10.10
C ARG A 233 -8.44 3.04 -10.26
N GLY A 234 -9.18 2.44 -11.18
CA GLY A 234 -8.92 1.06 -11.62
C GLY A 234 -7.55 0.96 -12.30
N SER A 235 -6.95 -0.22 -12.24
CA SER A 235 -5.73 -0.57 -12.97
C SER A 235 -6.01 -1.76 -13.88
N SER A 236 -5.50 -1.72 -15.09
CA SER A 236 -5.54 -2.84 -16.03
C SER A 236 -4.28 -2.86 -16.88
N SER A 237 -3.93 -4.02 -17.38
CA SER A 237 -2.88 -4.22 -18.37
C SER A 237 -3.47 -4.81 -19.64
N TRP A 238 -2.84 -4.55 -20.77
CA TRP A 238 -3.20 -5.10 -22.07
C TRP A 238 -1.96 -5.36 -22.90
N THR A 239 -2.07 -6.25 -23.84
CA THR A 239 -1.02 -6.58 -24.80
C THR A 239 -1.52 -6.29 -26.20
N LEU A 240 -0.78 -5.50 -26.95
CA LEU A 240 -1.01 -5.26 -28.36
C LEU A 240 -0.12 -6.21 -29.18
N ASN A 241 -0.74 -7.07 -29.97
CA ASN A 241 -0.05 -7.92 -30.93
C ASN A 241 -0.31 -7.38 -32.34
N VAL A 242 0.75 -7.04 -33.05
CA VAL A 242 0.68 -6.56 -34.42
C VAL A 242 1.45 -7.52 -35.32
N SER A 243 0.82 -8.04 -36.33
CA SER A 243 1.41 -8.94 -37.33
C SER A 243 1.34 -8.36 -38.72
N ALA A 244 2.39 -8.53 -39.49
CA ALA A 244 2.44 -8.17 -40.89
C ALA A 244 3.25 -9.20 -41.71
N LYS A 245 3.15 -9.11 -43.03
CA LYS A 245 3.97 -9.93 -43.91
C LYS A 245 5.45 -9.61 -43.76
N THR A 246 6.28 -10.61 -43.83
CA THR A 246 7.72 -10.42 -43.97
C THR A 246 8.03 -9.87 -45.39
N GLY A 247 8.95 -8.91 -45.45
CA GLY A 247 9.28 -8.27 -46.73
C GLY A 247 10.70 -7.76 -46.80
N HIS A 248 11.17 -7.59 -48.02
CA HIS A 248 12.45 -6.93 -48.25
C HIS A 248 12.31 -5.42 -48.09
N SER A 249 13.35 -4.74 -47.60
CA SER A 249 13.36 -3.29 -47.36
C SER A 249 12.91 -2.47 -48.57
N ALA A 250 13.25 -2.92 -49.80
CA ALA A 250 12.87 -2.26 -51.03
C ALA A 250 11.34 -2.32 -51.36
N SER A 251 10.60 -3.22 -50.69
CA SER A 251 9.16 -3.44 -50.99
C SER A 251 8.25 -3.36 -49.77
N VAL A 252 8.82 -3.18 -48.53
CA VAL A 252 8.03 -3.17 -47.30
C VAL A 252 6.93 -2.11 -47.30
N PHE A 253 7.20 -0.93 -47.89
CA PHE A 253 6.24 0.19 -47.95
C PHE A 253 5.33 0.14 -49.19
N THR A 254 4.89 -1.02 -49.57
CA THR A 254 3.91 -1.23 -50.62
C THR A 254 2.74 -2.04 -50.09
N ASN A 255 1.59 -1.99 -50.77
CA ASN A 255 0.42 -2.81 -50.46
C ASN A 255 0.76 -4.33 -50.43
N ALA A 256 1.64 -4.78 -51.32
CA ALA A 256 2.13 -6.16 -51.33
C ALA A 256 3.05 -6.46 -50.15
N GLY A 257 3.85 -5.50 -49.70
CA GLY A 257 4.79 -5.60 -48.58
C GLY A 257 4.16 -5.48 -47.19
N GLY A 258 2.97 -4.88 -47.08
CA GLY A 258 2.19 -4.83 -45.84
C GLY A 258 2.70 -3.84 -44.79
N TYR A 259 3.54 -2.88 -45.12
CA TYR A 259 4.04 -1.74 -44.34
C TYR A 259 4.79 -2.07 -43.06
N GLY A 260 4.88 -3.32 -42.63
CA GLY A 260 5.67 -3.80 -41.50
C GLY A 260 5.00 -3.63 -40.14
N ALA A 261 5.01 -4.70 -39.34
CA ALA A 261 4.37 -4.75 -38.02
C ALA A 261 4.95 -3.76 -37.00
N ILE A 262 6.28 -3.57 -37.02
CA ILE A 262 6.97 -2.62 -36.10
C ILE A 262 6.51 -1.19 -36.36
N TYR A 263 6.38 -0.79 -37.62
CA TYR A 263 5.90 0.56 -37.96
C TYR A 263 4.47 0.78 -37.51
N GLU A 264 3.59 -0.22 -37.70
CA GLU A 264 2.21 -0.11 -37.24
C GLU A 264 2.09 -0.11 -35.72
N ALA A 265 2.84 -0.95 -35.02
CA ALA A 265 2.86 -0.92 -33.57
C ALA A 265 3.35 0.44 -33.03
N ALA A 266 4.42 0.98 -33.61
CA ALA A 266 4.93 2.32 -33.25
C ALA A 266 3.90 3.43 -33.51
N ARG A 267 3.19 3.35 -34.64
CA ARG A 267 2.12 4.29 -34.98
C ARG A 267 0.98 4.26 -33.95
N ILE A 268 0.54 3.06 -33.55
CA ILE A 268 -0.53 2.89 -32.56
C ILE A 268 -0.09 3.43 -31.19
N VAL A 269 1.12 3.08 -30.71
CA VAL A 269 1.65 3.58 -29.44
C VAL A 269 1.77 5.10 -29.44
N ASN A 270 2.25 5.69 -30.53
CA ASN A 270 2.33 7.13 -30.66
C ASN A 270 0.95 7.81 -30.72
N ALA A 271 -0.01 7.20 -31.41
CA ALA A 271 -1.39 7.70 -31.44
C ALA A 271 -2.03 7.70 -30.04
N PHE A 272 -1.77 6.69 -29.21
CA PHE A 272 -2.22 6.68 -27.81
C PHE A 272 -1.61 7.85 -27.02
N ARG A 273 -0.32 8.10 -27.18
CA ARG A 273 0.35 9.25 -26.56
C ARG A 273 -0.29 10.58 -26.99
N GLU A 274 -0.57 10.75 -28.27
CA GLU A 274 -1.11 11.98 -28.81
C GLU A 274 -2.58 12.21 -28.43
N THR A 275 -3.39 11.14 -28.39
CA THR A 275 -4.84 11.26 -28.21
C THR A 275 -5.28 11.12 -26.75
N LEU A 276 -4.58 10.30 -25.93
CA LEU A 276 -5.02 9.94 -24.59
C LEU A 276 -4.21 10.60 -23.46
N SER A 277 -3.05 11.22 -23.77
CA SER A 277 -2.18 11.78 -22.74
C SER A 277 -2.80 12.96 -21.96
N GLN A 278 -3.84 13.59 -22.51
CA GLN A 278 -4.56 14.70 -21.90
C GLN A 278 -5.86 14.29 -21.20
N GLU A 279 -6.20 13.00 -21.22
CA GLU A 279 -7.41 12.50 -20.58
C GLU A 279 -7.31 12.59 -19.07
N LYS A 280 -8.29 13.27 -18.47
CA LYS A 280 -8.34 13.44 -17.01
C LYS A 280 -8.50 12.10 -16.32
N TYR A 281 -7.69 11.85 -15.31
CA TYR A 281 -7.69 10.61 -14.50
C TYR A 281 -7.20 9.35 -15.24
N LEU A 282 -6.69 9.46 -16.45
CA LEU A 282 -6.03 8.38 -17.16
C LEU A 282 -4.51 8.54 -17.08
N THR A 283 -3.83 7.46 -16.70
CA THR A 283 -2.38 7.34 -16.83
C THR A 283 -2.07 5.99 -17.46
N PHE A 284 -1.12 5.95 -18.37
CA PHE A 284 -0.70 4.73 -19.04
C PHE A 284 0.77 4.81 -19.45
N ASN A 285 1.38 3.66 -19.61
CA ASN A 285 2.74 3.56 -20.13
C ASN A 285 2.90 2.22 -20.85
N PRO A 286 3.42 2.19 -22.09
CA PRO A 286 3.86 0.96 -22.72
C PRO A 286 5.17 0.51 -22.05
N GLY A 287 5.05 -0.34 -21.02
CA GLY A 287 6.18 -0.79 -20.20
C GLY A 287 7.14 -1.73 -20.94
N MET A 288 6.68 -2.37 -22.03
CA MET A 288 7.49 -3.24 -22.88
C MET A 288 7.11 -3.04 -24.34
N PHE A 289 8.10 -2.96 -25.22
CA PHE A 289 7.94 -2.95 -26.68
C PHE A 289 8.98 -3.91 -27.27
N VAL A 290 8.51 -5.01 -27.87
CA VAL A 290 9.39 -6.03 -28.48
C VAL A 290 8.93 -6.21 -29.94
N GLY A 291 9.87 -6.21 -30.87
CA GLY A 291 9.54 -6.34 -32.28
C GLY A 291 10.62 -7.09 -33.06
N GLY A 292 10.17 -7.85 -34.07
CA GLY A 292 11.00 -8.63 -34.96
C GLY A 292 11.17 -10.08 -34.51
N SER A 293 11.10 -10.98 -35.48
CA SER A 293 11.33 -12.42 -35.26
C SER A 293 12.75 -12.86 -35.66
N GLU A 294 13.30 -12.22 -36.68
CA GLU A 294 14.60 -12.58 -37.25
C GLU A 294 15.18 -11.43 -38.08
N VAL A 295 16.48 -11.24 -38.05
CA VAL A 295 17.21 -10.40 -38.99
C VAL A 295 18.21 -11.29 -39.72
N ASN A 296 18.04 -11.47 -41.02
CA ASN A 296 18.91 -12.26 -41.85
C ASN A 296 19.69 -11.37 -42.83
N PHE A 297 20.97 -11.19 -42.62
CA PHE A 297 21.82 -10.32 -43.45
C PHE A 297 22.16 -10.91 -44.82
N ASN A 298 21.92 -12.21 -45.00
CA ASN A 298 22.29 -12.90 -46.25
C ASN A 298 21.08 -13.15 -47.17
N ARG A 299 19.86 -12.92 -46.68
CA ARG A 299 18.62 -13.11 -47.45
C ARG A 299 17.57 -12.11 -46.98
N SER A 300 17.06 -11.38 -47.87
CA SER A 300 16.03 -10.36 -47.80
C SER A 300 14.71 -10.74 -47.11
N LYS A 301 14.74 -11.36 -45.96
CA LYS A 301 13.53 -11.64 -45.17
C LYS A 301 13.65 -10.95 -43.80
N ALA A 302 13.00 -9.84 -43.63
CA ALA A 302 12.75 -9.28 -42.33
C ALA A 302 11.30 -9.58 -41.92
N ALA A 303 11.10 -10.28 -40.84
CA ALA A 303 9.80 -10.41 -40.19
C ALA A 303 9.80 -9.57 -38.92
N ALA A 304 8.75 -8.78 -38.71
CA ALA A 304 8.60 -8.03 -37.49
C ALA A 304 7.27 -8.40 -36.84
N THR A 305 7.33 -8.84 -35.60
CA THR A 305 6.17 -8.98 -34.71
C THR A 305 6.45 -8.11 -33.49
N ALA A 306 5.57 -7.19 -33.18
CA ALA A 306 5.61 -6.44 -31.93
C ALA A 306 4.66 -7.11 -30.93
N ILE A 307 5.15 -7.39 -29.74
CA ILE A 307 4.36 -7.97 -28.64
C ILE A 307 4.33 -6.94 -27.51
#